data_a438f5f70602b41f2aeccab32058a9cc
#
_entry.id   a438f5f70602b41f2aeccab32058a9cc
#
_cell.length_a   1.000
_cell.length_b   1.000
_cell.length_c   1.000
_cell.angle_alpha   90.00
_cell.angle_beta   90.00
_cell.angle_gamma   90.00
#
_symmetry.space_group_name_H-M   'P 1'
#
loop_
_entity.id
_entity.type
_entity.pdbx_description
1 polymer ?
#
loop_
_entity_poly.entity_id
_entity_poly.type
_entity_poly.pdbx_seq_one_letter_code
_entity_poly.pdbx_strand_id
1 'polypeptide(L)'
;MKTILLVDDKPTIGKVLTVYLGQENNLVYFENPLKAIEWLNEGNEPALIISDIHMPHMSGEDFLKYLKDNELFKQIPVVVLSSEESTSERILMLENGAEDYILKPFNPMELKARIKKFL
;
A
#
# COMPACT_ATOMS: atom_id res chain seq x y z
N MET A 1 11.67 9.03 -12.02
CA MET A 1 10.87 7.83 -11.76
C MET A 1 10.52 7.77 -10.28
N LYS A 2 9.26 7.66 -9.98
CA LYS A 2 8.78 7.59 -8.59
C LYS A 2 8.88 6.16 -8.07
N THR A 3 9.01 6.00 -6.75
CA THR A 3 9.05 4.69 -6.11
C THR A 3 7.72 4.42 -5.43
N ILE A 4 7.17 3.23 -5.68
CA ILE A 4 5.96 2.73 -5.02
C ILE A 4 6.36 1.55 -4.14
N LEU A 5 5.99 1.60 -2.87
CA LEU A 5 6.15 0.47 -1.96
C LEU A 5 4.84 -0.32 -1.93
N LEU A 6 4.92 -1.60 -2.28
CA LEU A 6 3.77 -2.50 -2.25
C LEU A 6 3.99 -3.55 -1.16
N VAL A 7 3.01 -3.70 -0.28
CA VAL A 7 3.04 -4.72 0.78
C VAL A 7 1.77 -5.56 0.67
N ASP A 8 1.93 -6.84 0.35
CA ASP A 8 0.82 -7.77 0.19
C ASP A 8 1.37 -9.19 0.34
N ASP A 9 0.75 -10.01 1.16
CA ASP A 9 1.21 -11.37 1.44
C ASP A 9 0.95 -12.35 0.27
N LYS A 10 0.26 -11.90 -0.77
CA LYS A 10 -0.02 -12.73 -1.95
C LYS A 10 0.93 -12.39 -3.11
N PRO A 11 1.88 -13.28 -3.43
CA PRO A 11 2.87 -13.00 -4.48
C PRO A 11 2.24 -12.67 -5.85
N THR A 12 1.05 -13.21 -6.15
CA THR A 12 0.36 -12.92 -7.40
C THR A 12 0.04 -11.45 -7.56
N ILE A 13 -0.31 -10.77 -6.47
CA ILE A 13 -0.57 -9.32 -6.49
C ILE A 13 0.72 -8.57 -6.81
N GLY A 14 1.83 -8.98 -6.18
CA GLY A 14 3.14 -8.39 -6.47
C GLY A 14 3.51 -8.50 -7.94
N LYS A 15 3.29 -9.68 -8.54
CA LYS A 15 3.58 -9.91 -9.96
C LYS A 15 2.71 -9.05 -10.87
N VAL A 16 1.41 -9.01 -10.61
CA VAL A 16 0.47 -8.23 -11.42
C VAL A 16 0.83 -6.75 -11.38
N LEU A 17 1.03 -6.21 -10.20
CA LEU A 17 1.31 -4.78 -10.06
C LEU A 17 2.70 -4.40 -10.56
N THR A 18 3.67 -5.32 -10.50
CA THR A 18 4.98 -5.10 -11.12
C THR A 18 4.83 -4.89 -12.63
N VAL A 19 3.98 -5.69 -13.28
CA VAL A 19 3.73 -5.55 -14.72
C VAL A 19 3.07 -4.21 -15.04
N TYR A 20 2.02 -3.84 -14.30
CA TYR A 20 1.21 -2.67 -14.65
C TYR A 20 1.80 -1.35 -14.15
N LEU A 21 2.48 -1.35 -13.02
CA LEU A 21 3.03 -0.12 -12.41
C LEU A 21 4.54 0.02 -12.58
N GLY A 22 5.24 -1.10 -12.76
CA GLY A 22 6.70 -1.12 -12.82
C GLY A 22 7.29 -0.58 -14.12
N GLN A 23 6.47 -0.33 -15.14
CA GLN A 23 6.95 0.22 -16.41
C GLN A 23 7.29 1.70 -16.29
N GLU A 24 6.53 2.45 -15.50
CA GLU A 24 6.69 3.89 -15.33
C GLU A 24 7.22 4.28 -13.96
N ASN A 25 7.26 3.33 -13.03
CA ASN A 25 7.64 3.56 -11.65
C ASN A 25 8.59 2.48 -11.16
N ASN A 26 9.36 2.79 -10.12
CA ASN A 26 10.16 1.80 -9.43
C ASN A 26 9.25 1.13 -8.38
N LEU A 27 8.92 -0.15 -8.57
CA LEU A 27 8.06 -0.87 -7.63
C LEU A 27 8.92 -1.73 -6.72
N VAL A 28 8.81 -1.50 -5.41
CA VAL A 28 9.47 -2.30 -4.38
C VAL A 28 8.39 -3.10 -3.67
N TYR A 29 8.52 -4.43 -3.68
CA TYR A 29 7.50 -5.33 -3.17
C TYR A 29 8.01 -6.13 -1.97
N PHE A 30 7.20 -6.19 -0.91
CA PHE A 30 7.43 -7.06 0.24
C PHE A 30 6.17 -7.84 0.58
N GLU A 31 6.34 -9.11 0.93
CA GLU A 31 5.23 -9.96 1.40
C GLU A 31 4.92 -9.72 2.89
N ASN A 32 5.85 -9.12 3.61
CA ASN A 32 5.78 -8.96 5.06
C ASN A 32 5.93 -7.48 5.42
N PRO A 33 4.95 -6.88 6.11
CA PRO A 33 5.04 -5.47 6.48
C PRO A 33 6.21 -5.14 7.39
N LEU A 34 6.69 -6.10 8.19
CA LEU A 34 7.85 -5.88 9.04
C LEU A 34 9.12 -5.66 8.21
N LYS A 35 9.24 -6.36 7.08
CA LYS A 35 10.35 -6.14 6.15
C LYS A 35 10.22 -4.80 5.44
N ALA A 36 9.00 -4.38 5.13
CA ALA A 36 8.77 -3.07 4.55
C ALA A 36 9.20 -1.96 5.52
N ILE A 37 8.91 -2.12 6.81
CA ILE A 37 9.33 -1.17 7.83
C ILE A 37 10.85 -1.09 7.92
N GLU A 38 11.54 -2.23 7.87
CA GLU A 38 13.00 -2.23 7.84
C GLU A 38 13.54 -1.42 6.67
N TRP A 39 12.96 -1.63 5.50
CA TRP A 39 13.34 -0.91 4.28
C TRP A 39 13.12 0.60 4.41
N LEU A 40 11.98 1.00 4.97
CA LEU A 40 11.68 2.42 5.22
C LEU A 40 12.68 3.05 6.19
N ASN A 41 13.07 2.31 7.23
CA ASN A 41 14.00 2.80 8.23
C ASN A 41 15.44 2.87 7.73
N GLU A 42 15.74 2.32 6.57
CA GLU A 42 17.02 2.49 5.89
C GLU A 42 17.16 3.83 5.19
N GLY A 43 16.12 4.66 5.24
CA GLY A 43 16.13 5.98 4.62
C GLY A 43 15.43 6.05 3.26
N ASN A 44 14.71 4.99 2.89
CA ASN A 44 13.99 4.99 1.62
C ASN A 44 12.69 5.79 1.72
N GLU A 45 12.39 6.57 0.69
CA GLU A 45 11.24 7.49 0.68
C GLU A 45 10.35 7.22 -0.54
N PRO A 46 9.39 6.28 -0.43
CA PRO A 46 8.48 6.05 -1.55
C PRO A 46 7.51 7.22 -1.70
N ALA A 47 7.05 7.43 -2.93
CA ALA A 47 6.03 8.45 -3.22
C ALA A 47 4.64 7.97 -2.82
N LEU A 48 4.45 6.64 -2.74
CA LEU A 48 3.16 6.01 -2.45
C LEU A 48 3.41 4.66 -1.80
N ILE A 49 2.56 4.31 -0.84
CA ILE A 49 2.53 2.96 -0.25
C ILE A 49 1.18 2.34 -0.59
N ILE A 50 1.20 1.13 -1.15
CA ILE A 50 -0.01 0.33 -1.39
C ILE A 50 0.10 -0.87 -0.46
N SER A 51 -0.90 -1.08 0.39
CA SER A 51 -0.86 -2.14 1.41
C SER A 51 -2.15 -2.96 1.44
N ASP A 52 -2.00 -4.28 1.50
CA ASP A 52 -3.11 -5.16 1.86
C ASP A 52 -3.49 -4.93 3.32
N ILE A 53 -4.70 -5.30 3.71
CA ILE A 53 -5.17 -5.14 5.10
C ILE A 53 -4.97 -6.43 5.89
N HIS A 54 -5.31 -7.57 5.30
CA HIS A 54 -5.28 -8.85 6.02
C HIS A 54 -4.00 -9.62 5.69
N MET A 55 -2.99 -9.44 6.54
CA MET A 55 -1.66 -10.05 6.37
C MET A 55 -1.23 -10.73 7.66
N PRO A 56 -0.42 -11.81 7.59
CA PRO A 56 0.21 -12.35 8.79
C PRO A 56 1.26 -11.38 9.35
N HIS A 57 1.65 -11.58 10.59
CA HIS A 57 2.67 -10.84 11.34
C HIS A 57 2.22 -9.45 11.77
N MET A 58 1.65 -8.65 10.90
CA MET A 58 1.13 -7.33 11.21
C MET A 58 -0.01 -7.03 10.23
N SER A 59 -1.17 -6.62 10.74
CA SER A 59 -2.29 -6.26 9.88
C SER A 59 -2.00 -4.96 9.14
N GLY A 60 -2.70 -4.75 8.02
CA GLY A 60 -2.61 -3.48 7.29
C GLY A 60 -3.10 -2.30 8.11
N GLU A 61 -4.08 -2.53 9.02
CA GLU A 61 -4.53 -1.50 9.93
C GLU A 61 -3.40 -1.05 10.86
N ASP A 62 -2.69 -2.00 11.48
CA ASP A 62 -1.57 -1.68 12.35
C ASP A 62 -0.42 -1.05 11.59
N PHE A 63 -0.16 -1.51 10.38
CA PHE A 63 0.86 -0.93 9.51
C PHE A 63 0.51 0.52 9.17
N LEU A 64 -0.74 0.79 8.80
CA LEU A 64 -1.21 2.15 8.52
C LEU A 64 -1.03 3.06 9.74
N LYS A 65 -1.44 2.59 10.92
CA LYS A 65 -1.27 3.34 12.17
C LYS A 65 0.19 3.63 12.46
N TYR A 66 1.04 2.65 12.30
CA TYR A 66 2.49 2.82 12.46
C TYR A 66 3.01 3.94 11.56
N LEU A 67 2.62 3.92 10.29
CA LEU A 67 3.08 4.93 9.33
C LEU A 67 2.58 6.32 9.69
N LYS A 68 1.30 6.44 10.05
CA LYS A 68 0.69 7.74 10.33
C LYS A 68 1.11 8.32 11.67
N ASP A 69 1.57 7.50 12.59
CA ASP A 69 2.10 7.95 13.89
C ASP A 69 3.59 8.27 13.83
N ASN A 70 4.25 8.00 12.70
CA ASN A 70 5.69 8.20 12.56
C ASN A 70 5.98 9.52 11.84
N GLU A 71 6.76 10.39 12.48
CA GLU A 71 7.09 11.72 11.92
C GLU A 71 7.79 11.62 10.56
N LEU A 72 8.55 10.56 10.31
CA LEU A 72 9.26 10.39 9.05
C LEU A 72 8.36 9.89 7.92
N PHE A 73 7.27 9.16 8.24
CA PHE A 73 6.47 8.46 7.24
C PHE A 73 5.04 9.00 7.09
N LYS A 74 4.57 9.81 8.03
CA LYS A 74 3.15 10.21 8.06
C LYS A 74 2.68 10.98 6.82
N GLN A 75 3.58 11.60 6.09
CA GLN A 75 3.24 12.36 4.89
C GLN A 75 3.12 11.48 3.63
N ILE A 76 3.60 10.24 3.70
CA ILE A 76 3.53 9.35 2.54
C ILE A 76 2.09 8.89 2.35
N PRO A 77 1.49 9.10 1.18
CA PRO A 77 0.11 8.61 0.95
C PRO A 77 0.07 7.08 0.98
N VAL A 78 -0.99 6.54 1.58
CA VAL A 78 -1.21 5.10 1.70
C VAL A 78 -2.55 4.75 1.08
N VAL A 79 -2.56 3.79 0.16
CA VAL A 79 -3.76 3.22 -0.45
C VAL A 79 -3.87 1.78 0.04
N VAL A 80 -5.04 1.38 0.53
CA VAL A 80 -5.23 0.03 1.04
C VAL A 80 -6.02 -0.84 0.07
N LEU A 81 -5.66 -2.12 0.02
CA LEU A 81 -6.33 -3.13 -0.78
C LEU A 81 -7.01 -4.11 0.16
N SER A 82 -8.25 -4.49 -0.13
CA SER A 82 -8.97 -5.45 0.71
C SER A 82 -9.86 -6.35 -0.13
N SER A 83 -9.96 -7.61 0.28
CA SER A 83 -10.91 -8.55 -0.30
C SER A 83 -12.27 -8.49 0.39
N GLU A 84 -12.43 -7.67 1.42
CA GLU A 84 -13.69 -7.54 2.16
C GLU A 84 -14.48 -6.32 1.75
N GLU A 85 -15.73 -6.54 1.35
CA GLU A 85 -16.66 -5.48 1.02
C GLU A 85 -17.38 -5.02 2.30
N SER A 86 -16.61 -4.35 3.17
CA SER A 86 -17.09 -3.90 4.47
C SER A 86 -17.06 -2.37 4.54
N THR A 87 -18.22 -1.77 4.73
CA THR A 87 -18.32 -0.32 4.88
C THR A 87 -17.62 0.15 6.15
N SER A 88 -17.78 -0.60 7.25
CA SER A 88 -17.13 -0.24 8.51
C SER A 88 -15.61 -0.31 8.43
N GLU A 89 -15.06 -1.31 7.74
CA GLU A 89 -13.61 -1.40 7.53
C GLU A 89 -13.11 -0.24 6.66
N ARG A 90 -13.86 0.08 5.60
CA ARG A 90 -13.51 1.20 4.71
C ARG A 90 -13.46 2.51 5.51
N ILE A 91 -14.48 2.78 6.31
CA ILE A 91 -14.54 3.99 7.14
C ILE A 91 -13.36 4.03 8.10
N LEU A 92 -13.07 2.91 8.76
CA LEU A 92 -11.97 2.81 9.71
C LEU A 92 -10.63 3.12 9.05
N MET A 93 -10.37 2.55 7.85
CA MET A 93 -9.11 2.81 7.15
C MET A 93 -8.99 4.27 6.72
N LEU A 94 -10.06 4.84 6.19
CA LEU A 94 -10.05 6.25 5.78
C LEU A 94 -9.87 7.18 6.97
N GLU A 95 -10.52 6.90 8.09
CA GLU A 95 -10.35 7.68 9.32
C GLU A 95 -8.93 7.59 9.88
N ASN A 96 -8.28 6.44 9.69
CA ASN A 96 -6.89 6.24 10.12
C ASN A 96 -5.86 6.84 9.15
N GLY A 97 -6.32 7.48 8.09
CA GLY A 97 -5.43 8.23 7.19
C GLY A 97 -5.14 7.59 5.85
N ALA A 98 -5.82 6.50 5.48
CA ALA A 98 -5.67 5.95 4.12
C ALA A 98 -6.28 6.92 3.12
N GLU A 99 -5.61 7.10 1.99
CA GLU A 99 -6.09 8.00 0.92
C GLU A 99 -7.17 7.35 0.06
N ASP A 100 -7.18 6.03 -0.04
CA ASP A 100 -8.17 5.29 -0.81
C ASP A 100 -8.27 3.86 -0.30
N TYR A 101 -9.40 3.21 -0.62
CA TYR A 101 -9.70 1.84 -0.24
C TYR A 101 -10.18 1.12 -1.49
N ILE A 102 -9.43 0.14 -1.95
CA ILE A 102 -9.68 -0.54 -3.22
C ILE A 102 -9.99 -2.01 -2.98
N LEU A 103 -11.12 -2.47 -3.49
CA LEU A 103 -11.54 -3.87 -3.35
C LEU A 103 -10.79 -4.80 -4.30
N LYS A 104 -10.45 -5.98 -3.81
CA LYS A 104 -9.97 -7.08 -4.63
C LYS A 104 -11.17 -7.98 -4.99
N PRO A 105 -11.21 -8.55 -6.18
CA PRO A 105 -10.27 -8.36 -7.27
C PRO A 105 -10.45 -6.98 -7.92
N PHE A 106 -9.34 -6.30 -8.20
CA PHE A 106 -9.38 -4.97 -8.84
C PHE A 106 -8.96 -5.08 -10.30
N ASN A 107 -9.36 -4.09 -11.08
CA ASN A 107 -8.85 -3.91 -12.43
C ASN A 107 -7.52 -3.17 -12.33
N PRO A 108 -6.39 -3.74 -12.81
CA PRO A 108 -5.09 -3.07 -12.67
C PRO A 108 -5.00 -1.70 -13.34
N MET A 109 -5.72 -1.52 -14.43
CA MET A 109 -5.73 -0.22 -15.13
C MET A 109 -6.53 0.82 -14.36
N GLU A 110 -7.61 0.41 -13.69
CA GLU A 110 -8.35 1.30 -12.81
C GLU A 110 -7.50 1.69 -11.60
N LEU A 111 -6.82 0.71 -10.99
CA LEU A 111 -5.91 1.00 -9.88
C LEU A 111 -4.85 2.01 -10.31
N LYS A 112 -4.23 1.79 -11.46
CA LYS A 112 -3.23 2.69 -12.02
C LYS A 112 -3.77 4.11 -12.16
N ALA A 113 -5.00 4.25 -12.68
CA ALA A 113 -5.63 5.55 -12.83
C ALA A 113 -5.89 6.23 -11.48
N ARG A 114 -6.36 5.46 -10.48
CA ARG A 114 -6.70 5.99 -9.17
C ARG A 114 -5.50 6.48 -8.39
N ILE A 115 -4.33 5.84 -8.54
CA ILE A 115 -3.13 6.22 -7.81
C ILE A 115 -2.30 7.30 -8.51
N LYS A 116 -2.64 7.63 -9.74
CA LYS A 116 -1.85 8.56 -10.56
C LYS A 116 -1.66 9.92 -9.89
N LYS A 117 -2.65 10.40 -9.16
CA LYS A 117 -2.57 11.70 -8.49
C LYS A 117 -1.51 11.76 -7.40
N PHE A 118 -1.01 10.61 -6.93
CA PHE A 118 0.05 10.55 -5.93
C PHE A 118 1.44 10.45 -6.56
N LEU A 119 1.50 10.33 -7.85
CA LEU A 119 2.75 10.14 -8.59
C LEU A 119 2.99 11.30 -9.55
#